data_309ce3251ccb98ad4bdb25658878163e
#
_entry.id   309ce3251ccb98ad4bdb25658878163e
#
_cell.length_a   1.000
_cell.length_b   1.000
_cell.length_c   1.000
_cell.angle_alpha   90.00
_cell.angle_beta   90.00
_cell.angle_gamma   90.00
#
_symmetry.space_group_name_H-M   'P 1'
#
loop_
_entity.id
_entity.type
_entity.pdbx_description
1 polymer ?
#
loop_
_entity_poly.entity_id
_entity_poly.type
_entity_poly.pdbx_seq_one_letter_code
_entity_poly.pdbx_strand_id
1 'polypeptide(L)'
;MAIGVPVSHAVAAAKRLEEEGISTAVVNARFVKPLDQDLIVEVAKRVRYVVTVEEGCKMGGFGSAVLEALSDGGVTDVMTKVIGLPDWYIEQGPQDFLRERYGLTADGIYQSVKELIDRIPATSREKFTFASSADRLPHGDEQGS
;
A
#
# COMPACT_ATOMS: atom_id res chain seq x y z
N MET A 1 -0.54 -0.60 -1.77
CA MET A 1 -1.74 -0.63 -2.64
C MET A 1 -2.05 0.79 -3.05
N ALA A 2 -2.26 1.06 -4.33
CA ALA A 2 -2.51 2.44 -4.80
C ALA A 2 -3.60 2.48 -5.86
N ILE A 3 -4.27 3.62 -5.99
CA ILE A 3 -5.31 3.83 -6.99
C ILE A 3 -5.10 5.17 -7.72
N GLY A 4 -5.31 5.17 -9.05
CA GLY A 4 -5.20 6.36 -9.89
C GLY A 4 -3.75 6.82 -10.10
N VAL A 5 -3.53 8.13 -10.16
CA VAL A 5 -2.22 8.75 -10.37
C VAL A 5 -1.16 8.31 -9.35
N PRO A 6 -1.47 8.16 -8.04
CA PRO A 6 -0.53 7.68 -7.04
C PRO A 6 0.15 6.34 -7.34
N VAL A 7 -0.37 5.52 -8.25
CA VAL A 7 0.26 4.24 -8.63
C VAL A 7 1.68 4.44 -9.15
N SER A 8 1.92 5.43 -10.00
CA SER A 8 3.26 5.74 -10.52
C SER A 8 4.23 6.18 -9.42
N HIS A 9 3.75 6.99 -8.49
CA HIS A 9 4.52 7.44 -7.33
C HIS A 9 4.82 6.29 -6.37
N ALA A 10 3.86 5.37 -6.16
CA ALA A 10 4.06 4.17 -5.35
C ALA A 10 5.13 3.24 -5.96
N VAL A 11 5.15 3.07 -7.28
CA VAL A 11 6.18 2.29 -7.98
C VAL A 11 7.57 2.91 -7.80
N ALA A 12 7.67 4.25 -7.92
CA ALA A 12 8.93 4.95 -7.71
C ALA A 12 9.42 4.84 -6.25
N ALA A 13 8.51 4.95 -5.28
CA ALA A 13 8.82 4.76 -3.87
C ALA A 13 9.27 3.32 -3.57
N ALA A 14 8.60 2.32 -4.15
CA ALA A 14 8.95 0.91 -3.98
C ALA A 14 10.36 0.59 -4.46
N LYS A 15 10.78 1.13 -5.61
CA LYS A 15 12.16 0.97 -6.11
C LYS A 15 13.20 1.50 -5.12
N ARG A 16 12.96 2.66 -4.52
CA ARG A 16 13.87 3.22 -3.51
C ARG A 16 13.93 2.37 -2.25
N LEU A 17 12.80 1.79 -1.83
CA LEU A 17 12.76 0.89 -0.68
C LEU A 17 13.53 -0.41 -0.96
N GLU A 18 13.43 -0.95 -2.18
CA GLU A 18 14.18 -2.13 -2.59
C GLU A 18 15.69 -1.88 -2.60
N GLU A 19 16.17 -0.69 -3.01
CA GLU A 19 17.57 -0.29 -2.94
C GLU A 19 18.11 -0.31 -1.50
N GLU A 20 17.25 -0.13 -0.51
CA GLU A 20 17.57 -0.24 0.92
C GLU A 20 17.32 -1.65 1.50
N GLY A 21 17.00 -2.63 0.67
CA GLY A 21 16.72 -4.01 1.10
C GLY A 21 15.33 -4.24 1.67
N ILE A 22 14.40 -3.28 1.49
CA ILE A 22 13.01 -3.40 1.91
C ILE A 22 12.20 -3.92 0.73
N SER A 23 11.92 -5.23 0.73
CA SER A 23 11.10 -5.85 -0.33
C SER A 23 9.70 -5.28 -0.34
N THR A 24 9.28 -4.73 -1.49
CA THR A 24 8.04 -3.98 -1.62
C THR A 24 7.27 -4.37 -2.87
N ALA A 25 6.02 -4.79 -2.73
CA ALA A 25 5.10 -5.03 -3.83
C ALA A 25 4.13 -3.85 -4.00
N VAL A 26 3.79 -3.51 -5.24
CA VAL A 26 2.80 -2.49 -5.57
C VAL A 26 1.58 -3.16 -6.20
N VAL A 27 0.42 -2.97 -5.57
CA VAL A 27 -0.88 -3.38 -6.11
C VAL A 27 -1.60 -2.17 -6.68
N ASN A 28 -1.91 -2.19 -7.98
CA ASN A 28 -2.77 -1.21 -8.61
C ASN A 28 -4.23 -1.69 -8.47
N ALA A 29 -4.97 -1.06 -7.58
CA ALA A 29 -6.33 -1.47 -7.26
C ALA A 29 -7.34 -1.21 -8.39
N ARG A 30 -7.04 -0.30 -9.31
CA ARG A 30 -7.88 0.13 -10.46
C ARG A 30 -9.25 0.66 -10.08
N PHE A 31 -10.00 -0.05 -9.25
CA PHE A 31 -11.37 0.28 -8.86
C PHE A 31 -11.53 0.31 -7.34
N VAL A 32 -12.31 1.27 -6.84
CA VAL A 32 -12.79 1.25 -5.45
C VAL A 32 -14.06 0.40 -5.34
N LYS A 33 -14.89 0.43 -6.37
CA LYS A 33 -16.15 -0.35 -6.46
C LYS A 33 -16.33 -0.93 -7.86
N PRO A 34 -16.40 -2.26 -7.98
CA PRO A 34 -16.18 -3.24 -6.93
C PRO A 34 -14.70 -3.30 -6.51
N LEU A 35 -14.45 -3.48 -5.20
CA LEU A 35 -13.11 -3.70 -4.67
C LEU A 35 -12.75 -5.19 -4.82
N ASP A 36 -11.54 -5.49 -5.27
CA ASP A 36 -11.02 -6.86 -5.32
C ASP A 36 -10.57 -7.28 -3.91
N GLN A 37 -11.55 -7.66 -3.09
CA GLN A 37 -11.32 -8.04 -1.69
C GLN A 37 -10.45 -9.28 -1.56
N ASP A 38 -10.63 -10.26 -2.45
CA ASP A 38 -9.88 -11.51 -2.41
C ASP A 38 -8.38 -11.26 -2.63
N LEU A 39 -8.02 -10.47 -3.64
CA LEU A 39 -6.63 -10.07 -3.89
C LEU A 39 -6.06 -9.29 -2.71
N ILE A 40 -6.81 -8.34 -2.15
CA ILE A 40 -6.36 -7.50 -1.02
C ILE A 40 -6.04 -8.37 0.19
N VAL A 41 -6.94 -9.27 0.55
CA VAL A 41 -6.79 -10.18 1.69
C VAL A 41 -5.64 -11.16 1.45
N GLU A 42 -5.53 -11.73 0.26
CA GLU A 42 -4.43 -12.64 -0.10
C GLU A 42 -3.07 -11.97 0.02
N VAL A 43 -2.91 -10.78 -0.56
CA VAL A 43 -1.65 -10.03 -0.50
C VAL A 43 -1.33 -9.62 0.94
N ALA A 44 -2.32 -9.15 1.69
CA ALA A 44 -2.13 -8.69 3.05
C ALA A 44 -1.68 -9.81 4.00
N LYS A 45 -2.14 -11.05 3.80
CA LYS A 45 -1.70 -12.22 4.58
C LYS A 45 -0.21 -12.57 4.38
N ARG A 46 0.42 -12.05 3.34
CA ARG A 46 1.83 -12.33 2.99
C ARG A 46 2.79 -11.23 3.41
N VAL A 47 2.28 -10.13 3.95
CA VAL A 47 3.08 -8.95 4.30
C VAL A 47 2.81 -8.51 5.73
N ARG A 48 3.76 -7.79 6.30
CA ARG A 48 3.60 -7.19 7.63
C ARG A 48 2.99 -5.79 7.59
N TYR A 49 3.19 -5.10 6.49
CA TYR A 49 2.78 -3.71 6.32
C TYR A 49 1.95 -3.55 5.05
N VAL A 50 0.84 -2.87 5.17
CA VAL A 50 0.02 -2.43 4.04
C VAL A 50 -0.07 -0.91 4.09
N VAL A 51 0.33 -0.26 2.99
CA VAL A 51 0.15 1.18 2.82
C VAL A 51 -0.82 1.38 1.66
N THR A 52 -1.88 2.15 1.88
CA THR A 52 -2.81 2.54 0.82
C THR A 52 -2.56 3.99 0.42
N VAL A 53 -2.66 4.28 -0.88
CA VAL A 53 -2.41 5.63 -1.42
C VAL A 53 -3.51 6.00 -2.40
N GLU A 54 -4.14 7.14 -2.16
CA GLU A 54 -5.23 7.69 -2.97
C GLU A 54 -5.19 9.22 -3.03
N GLU A 55 -5.69 9.82 -4.11
CA GLU A 55 -5.96 11.28 -4.18
C GLU A 55 -7.33 11.65 -3.59
N GLY A 56 -8.06 10.68 -3.06
CA GLY A 56 -9.31 10.88 -2.37
C GLY A 56 -9.14 11.21 -0.89
N CYS A 57 -10.27 11.47 -0.22
CA CYS A 57 -10.32 11.64 1.23
C CYS A 57 -10.02 10.31 1.93
N LYS A 58 -9.20 10.35 2.99
CA LYS A 58 -8.89 9.15 3.81
C LYS A 58 -10.13 8.53 4.43
N MET A 59 -11.07 9.38 4.85
CA MET A 59 -12.32 8.93 5.47
C MET A 59 -13.32 8.53 4.38
N GLY A 60 -13.71 7.25 4.39
CA GLY A 60 -14.65 6.71 3.41
C GLY A 60 -14.09 6.52 1.99
N GLY A 61 -12.79 6.71 1.79
CA GLY A 61 -12.10 6.52 0.51
C GLY A 61 -11.61 5.09 0.30
N PHE A 62 -10.67 4.93 -0.65
CA PHE A 62 -10.07 3.65 -0.99
C PHE A 62 -9.39 2.99 0.21
N GLY A 63 -8.63 3.76 1.00
CA GLY A 63 -7.96 3.23 2.19
C GLY A 63 -8.94 2.68 3.21
N SER A 64 -10.09 3.35 3.44
CA SER A 64 -11.16 2.86 4.30
C SER A 64 -11.74 1.54 3.78
N ALA A 65 -12.00 1.45 2.48
CA ALA A 65 -12.52 0.22 1.86
C ALA A 65 -11.53 -0.96 1.99
N VAL A 66 -10.22 -0.70 1.89
CA VAL A 66 -9.19 -1.72 2.13
C VAL A 66 -9.20 -2.17 3.59
N LEU A 67 -9.30 -1.24 4.56
CA LEU A 67 -9.37 -1.60 5.99
C LEU A 67 -10.61 -2.45 6.31
N GLU A 68 -11.76 -2.14 5.73
CA GLU A 68 -12.99 -2.93 5.84
C GLU A 68 -12.75 -4.34 5.27
N ALA A 69 -12.19 -4.46 4.06
CA ALA A 69 -11.88 -5.75 3.44
C ALA A 69 -10.91 -6.60 4.27
N LEU A 70 -9.89 -5.99 4.88
CA LEU A 70 -8.97 -6.69 5.77
C LEU A 70 -9.66 -7.20 7.03
N SER A 71 -10.54 -6.38 7.62
CA SER A 71 -11.34 -6.75 8.78
C SER A 71 -12.27 -7.91 8.46
N ASP A 72 -13.04 -7.83 7.38
CA ASP A 72 -13.96 -8.87 6.93
C ASP A 72 -13.23 -10.17 6.57
N GLY A 73 -12.03 -10.05 5.99
CA GLY A 73 -11.15 -11.18 5.68
C GLY A 73 -10.39 -11.78 6.86
N GLY A 74 -10.59 -11.25 8.08
CA GLY A 74 -9.95 -11.72 9.31
C GLY A 74 -8.43 -11.47 9.34
N VAL A 75 -7.93 -10.47 8.62
CA VAL A 75 -6.50 -10.10 8.60
C VAL A 75 -6.24 -9.11 9.73
N THR A 76 -5.68 -9.59 10.85
CA THR A 76 -5.44 -8.79 12.06
C THR A 76 -3.97 -8.50 12.32
N ASP A 77 -3.06 -9.25 11.70
CA ASP A 77 -1.62 -9.20 11.99
C ASP A 77 -0.83 -8.28 11.04
N VAL A 78 -1.52 -7.42 10.30
CA VAL A 78 -0.91 -6.47 9.37
C VAL A 78 -1.03 -5.05 9.91
N MET A 79 0.07 -4.30 9.87
CA MET A 79 0.05 -2.88 10.18
C MET A 79 -0.31 -2.08 8.95
N THR A 80 -1.31 -1.21 9.08
CA THR A 80 -1.82 -0.43 7.97
C THR A 80 -1.55 1.07 8.13
N LYS A 81 -1.26 1.75 7.02
CA LYS A 81 -1.19 3.22 6.93
C LYS A 81 -1.96 3.69 5.70
N VAL A 82 -2.87 4.61 5.91
CA VAL A 82 -3.64 5.24 4.82
C VAL A 82 -3.01 6.59 4.49
N ILE A 83 -2.63 6.77 3.22
CA ILE A 83 -2.14 8.04 2.65
C ILE A 83 -3.21 8.55 1.70
N GLY A 84 -3.71 9.74 1.96
CA GLY A 84 -4.74 10.40 1.17
C GLY A 84 -5.00 11.80 1.71
N LEU A 85 -5.96 12.48 1.15
CA LEU A 85 -6.33 13.82 1.58
C LEU A 85 -7.05 13.78 2.94
N PRO A 86 -6.83 14.78 3.80
CA PRO A 86 -7.57 14.90 5.04
C PRO A 86 -9.04 15.27 4.80
N ASP A 87 -9.89 15.01 5.80
CA ASP A 87 -11.32 15.34 5.76
C ASP A 87 -11.57 16.78 6.23
N TRP A 88 -10.99 17.73 5.50
CA TRP A 88 -11.28 19.16 5.64
C TRP A 88 -11.13 19.86 4.30
N TYR A 89 -11.48 21.14 4.27
CA TYR A 89 -11.36 21.93 3.05
C TYR A 89 -9.89 22.05 2.61
N ILE A 90 -9.61 21.58 1.41
CA ILE A 90 -8.28 21.69 0.78
C ILE A 90 -8.23 23.01 0.00
N GLU A 91 -7.19 23.79 0.25
CA GLU A 91 -6.97 25.04 -0.49
C GLU A 91 -6.78 24.75 -1.99
N GLN A 92 -7.16 25.72 -2.81
CA GLN A 92 -6.92 25.66 -4.24
C GLN A 92 -5.43 25.92 -4.54
N GLY A 93 -4.83 25.09 -5.39
CA GLY A 93 -3.42 25.23 -5.76
C GLY A 93 -3.01 24.27 -6.89
N PRO A 94 -1.77 24.40 -7.38
CA PRO A 94 -1.21 23.47 -8.36
C PRO A 94 -1.20 22.03 -7.82
N GLN A 95 -1.53 21.07 -8.67
CA GLN A 95 -1.65 19.66 -8.25
C GLN A 95 -0.36 19.12 -7.63
N ASP A 96 0.79 19.44 -8.21
CA ASP A 96 2.07 18.92 -7.70
C ASP A 96 2.40 19.47 -6.32
N PHE A 97 2.11 20.75 -6.07
CA PHE A 97 2.22 21.36 -4.75
C PHE A 97 1.32 20.66 -3.71
N LEU A 98 0.08 20.37 -4.09
CA LEU A 98 -0.86 19.69 -3.19
C LEU A 98 -0.43 18.23 -2.94
N ARG A 99 0.06 17.51 -3.96
CA ARG A 99 0.60 16.15 -3.79
C ARG A 99 1.79 16.14 -2.83
N GLU A 100 2.71 17.09 -2.99
CA GLU A 100 3.86 17.22 -2.08
C GLU A 100 3.41 17.51 -0.65
N ARG A 101 2.51 18.48 -0.48
CA ARG A 101 2.00 18.89 0.82
C ARG A 101 1.30 17.76 1.58
N TYR A 102 0.56 16.89 0.88
CA TYR A 102 -0.18 15.78 1.49
C TYR A 102 0.54 14.43 1.39
N GLY A 103 1.80 14.42 0.99
CA GLY A 103 2.63 13.21 0.99
C GLY A 103 2.25 12.19 -0.08
N LEU A 104 1.64 12.63 -1.19
CA LEU A 104 1.20 11.79 -2.30
C LEU A 104 2.26 11.63 -3.40
N THR A 105 3.44 12.24 -3.22
CA THR A 105 4.59 12.07 -4.10
C THR A 105 5.35 10.78 -3.77
N ALA A 106 6.25 10.36 -4.66
CA ALA A 106 7.13 9.21 -4.41
C ALA A 106 7.93 9.36 -3.11
N ASP A 107 8.43 10.58 -2.82
CA ASP A 107 9.16 10.87 -1.59
C ASP A 107 8.26 10.78 -0.36
N GLY A 108 7.08 11.39 -0.41
CA GLY A 108 6.11 11.33 0.70
C GLY A 108 5.64 9.91 1.00
N ILE A 109 5.42 9.08 -0.02
CA ILE A 109 5.07 7.67 0.14
C ILE A 109 6.25 6.90 0.76
N TYR A 110 7.46 7.09 0.24
CA TYR A 110 8.68 6.48 0.78
C TYR A 110 8.86 6.81 2.27
N GLN A 111 8.81 8.09 2.64
CA GLN A 111 8.93 8.51 4.04
C GLN A 111 7.83 7.91 4.93
N SER A 112 6.61 7.87 4.43
CA SER A 112 5.48 7.26 5.14
C SER A 112 5.67 5.77 5.42
N VAL A 113 6.28 5.03 4.50
CA VAL A 113 6.62 3.61 4.70
C VAL A 113 7.73 3.47 5.74
N LYS A 114 8.78 4.28 5.63
CA LYS A 114 9.89 4.28 6.61
C LYS A 114 9.39 4.55 8.02
N GLU A 115 8.59 5.58 8.22
CA GLU A 115 7.97 5.87 9.52
C GLU A 115 7.12 4.71 10.06
N LEU A 116 6.38 4.01 9.19
CA LEU A 116 5.58 2.87 9.60
C LEU A 116 6.47 1.72 10.08
N ILE A 117 7.56 1.44 9.38
CA ILE A 117 8.51 0.39 9.72
C ILE A 117 9.24 0.73 11.03
N ASP A 118 9.63 1.98 11.23
CA ASP A 118 10.41 2.42 12.39
C ASP A 118 9.60 2.48 13.70
N ARG A 119 8.28 2.48 13.63
CA ARG A 119 7.39 2.38 14.80
C ARG A 119 7.51 1.04 15.54
N ILE A 120 8.12 0.03 14.93
CA ILE A 120 8.27 -1.28 15.55
C ILE A 120 9.69 -1.44 16.09
N PRO A 121 9.85 -1.80 17.38
CA PRO A 121 11.14 -2.13 17.96
C PRO A 121 11.83 -3.27 17.18
N ALA A 122 13.15 -3.18 17.01
CA ALA A 122 13.96 -4.16 16.29
C ALA A 122 13.75 -5.60 16.76
N THR A 123 13.52 -5.81 18.06
CA THR A 123 13.22 -7.11 18.68
C THR A 123 11.95 -7.79 18.15
N SER A 124 11.02 -7.04 17.59
CA SER A 124 9.82 -7.60 16.95
C SER A 124 10.00 -7.79 15.43
N ARG A 125 11.09 -7.29 14.84
CA ARG A 125 11.40 -7.44 13.39
C ARG A 125 11.93 -8.85 13.08
N GLU A 126 12.60 -9.52 14.00
CA GLU A 126 13.24 -10.82 13.79
C GLU A 126 12.26 -12.00 13.68
N LYS A 127 11.01 -11.85 14.10
CA LYS A 127 10.02 -12.95 14.06
C LYS A 127 9.46 -13.25 12.66
N PHE A 128 9.82 -12.46 11.66
CA PHE A 128 9.36 -12.65 10.28
C PHE A 128 10.52 -12.57 9.30
N THR A 129 11.40 -13.56 9.37
CA THR A 129 12.34 -13.80 8.27
C THR A 129 11.52 -14.31 7.08
N PHE A 130 11.52 -13.58 5.98
CA PHE A 130 10.96 -14.03 4.73
C PHE A 130 11.56 -15.37 4.36
N ALA A 131 10.73 -16.37 4.13
CA ALA A 131 11.13 -17.55 3.40
C ALA A 131 11.64 -17.05 2.03
N SER A 132 12.87 -17.48 1.73
CA SER A 132 13.62 -17.21 0.52
C SER A 132 12.74 -17.29 -0.74
N SER A 133 13.05 -16.43 -1.68
CA SER A 133 12.64 -16.21 -3.07
C SER A 133 12.19 -17.43 -3.94
N ALA A 134 11.75 -18.53 -3.37
CA ALA A 134 11.34 -19.74 -4.08
C ALA A 134 9.82 -19.85 -4.33
N ASP A 135 9.00 -19.09 -3.63
CA ASP A 135 7.55 -19.10 -3.84
C ASP A 135 7.10 -17.95 -4.76
N ARG A 136 7.58 -17.96 -6.00
CA ARG A 136 6.98 -17.18 -7.07
C ARG A 136 5.58 -17.75 -7.33
N LEU A 137 4.59 -16.86 -7.48
CA LEU A 137 3.24 -17.19 -7.92
C LEU A 137 3.32 -18.15 -9.10
N PRO A 138 2.56 -19.24 -9.12
CA PRO A 138 2.44 -20.07 -10.30
C PRO A 138 1.87 -19.18 -11.43
N HIS A 139 2.60 -19.11 -12.52
CA HIS A 139 2.06 -18.60 -13.77
C HIS A 139 0.85 -19.46 -14.13
N GLY A 140 -0.30 -18.82 -14.29
CA GLY A 140 -1.47 -19.50 -14.81
C GLY A 140 -1.12 -20.10 -16.18
N ASP A 141 -1.10 -21.42 -16.23
CA ASP A 141 -0.99 -22.15 -17.50
C ASP A 141 -2.27 -21.89 -18.29
N GLU A 142 -2.12 -21.10 -19.34
CA GLU A 142 -3.04 -21.14 -20.47
C GLU A 142 -3.00 -22.56 -21.05
N GLN A 143 -4.00 -23.36 -20.76
CA GLN A 143 -4.30 -24.51 -21.59
C GLN A 143 -5.64 -24.31 -22.26
N GLY A 144 -5.56 -23.89 -23.51
CA GLY A 144 -6.65 -23.96 -24.45
C GLY A 144 -7.02 -25.42 -24.75
N SER A 145 -8.28 -25.61 -24.87
CA SER A 145 -8.96 -26.48 -25.84
C SER A 145 -10.44 -26.20 -25.80
#